data_e78117fdba632cf4bc485864b8007c54
#
_entry.id   e78117fdba632cf4bc485864b8007c54
#
_cell.length_a   1.000
_cell.length_b   1.000
_cell.length_c   1.000
_cell.angle_alpha   90.00
_cell.angle_beta   90.00
_cell.angle_gamma   90.00
#
_symmetry.space_group_name_H-M   'P 1'
#
loop_
_entity.id
_entity.type
_entity.pdbx_description
1 polymer ?
#
loop_
_entity_poly.entity_id
_entity_poly.type
_entity_poly.pdbx_seq_one_letter_code
_entity_poly.pdbx_strand_id
1 'polypeptide(L)'
;MIQIYNTLTRQKEAFKPIEEGKVRMYVCGPTVYNYIHIGNARSTVSFDTIRRYFEYRGYDVNFVSNFTDVDDKIIRVANETGMTAEEVSKKYIEAFFEDTNALNVKKATLNPTVMNTMDDIIAFVADLVDKGMAYESEGDVYFITEKFKDYGKLSDQRIEDLQIGASNRTASEDDAKKRNPLDFALWKSAKPNEISWNSPWGKGRPGWHIECSVMATKHLGDTIDIHGGGQDLAFPHHENEIAQSESETGKKFANYWMHNAFVTMGEEKMSKSLGNFVLVHDLIQQLDPQVLRFFLASAHYRRPLKFSEAALQEAAVNLEKVQTTFKNARYRLETAVDTLPEDVERLAKFAAIESEFQKEMDDDFNAANGMTVLYQWLKEWNVYLEQEVVSKAVLEALLEKATVLFGIFGIVEKQEALLDDDIQALIDERLEARKAKNFARSDEIRDLLKEQGIVLEDTPQGTRWRREA
;
A
#
# COMPACT_ATOMS: atom_id res chain seq x y z
N MET A 1 -19.38 2.87 -13.82
CA MET A 1 -19.07 1.46 -13.43
C MET A 1 -17.56 1.28 -13.54
N ILE A 2 -16.93 0.81 -12.46
CA ILE A 2 -15.48 0.64 -12.42
C ILE A 2 -15.05 -0.43 -13.43
N GLN A 3 -14.06 -0.08 -14.26
CA GLN A 3 -13.37 -0.99 -15.18
C GLN A 3 -12.01 -1.34 -14.59
N ILE A 4 -11.58 -2.58 -14.70
CA ILE A 4 -10.28 -3.05 -14.23
C ILE A 4 -9.55 -3.73 -15.40
N TYR A 5 -8.32 -3.32 -15.65
CA TYR A 5 -7.45 -4.09 -16.53
C TYR A 5 -7.03 -5.37 -15.82
N ASN A 6 -7.54 -6.49 -16.30
CA ASN A 6 -7.26 -7.79 -15.74
C ASN A 6 -6.04 -8.41 -16.46
N THR A 7 -4.95 -8.61 -15.73
CA THR A 7 -3.73 -9.21 -16.30
C THR A 7 -3.99 -10.61 -16.87
N LEU A 8 -4.92 -11.35 -16.27
CA LEU A 8 -5.26 -12.71 -16.73
C LEU A 8 -5.85 -12.72 -18.14
N THR A 9 -6.75 -11.79 -18.44
CA THR A 9 -7.44 -11.70 -19.74
C THR A 9 -6.82 -10.66 -20.66
N ARG A 10 -5.94 -9.79 -20.13
CA ARG A 10 -5.29 -8.65 -20.83
C ARG A 10 -6.29 -7.66 -21.43
N GLN A 11 -7.44 -7.54 -20.78
CA GLN A 11 -8.51 -6.64 -21.19
C GLN A 11 -9.03 -5.83 -20.02
N LYS A 12 -9.62 -4.67 -20.29
CA LYS A 12 -10.41 -3.94 -19.31
C LYS A 12 -11.77 -4.62 -19.22
N GLU A 13 -12.16 -4.95 -17.99
CA GLU A 13 -13.40 -5.63 -17.67
C GLU A 13 -14.21 -4.82 -16.66
N ALA A 14 -15.52 -4.82 -16.77
CA ALA A 14 -16.39 -4.24 -15.77
C ALA A 14 -16.24 -5.01 -14.45
N PHE A 15 -15.95 -4.30 -13.37
CA PHE A 15 -15.84 -4.91 -12.05
C PHE A 15 -17.19 -5.44 -11.58
N LYS A 16 -17.22 -6.72 -11.23
CA LYS A 16 -18.37 -7.42 -10.66
C LYS A 16 -17.90 -8.13 -9.40
N PRO A 17 -18.25 -7.65 -8.20
CA PRO A 17 -17.83 -8.29 -6.96
C PRO A 17 -18.52 -9.64 -6.79
N ILE A 18 -17.88 -10.55 -6.05
CA ILE A 18 -18.45 -11.84 -5.65
C ILE A 18 -19.68 -11.62 -4.74
N GLU A 19 -19.58 -10.63 -3.86
CA GLU A 19 -20.66 -10.22 -2.96
C GLU A 19 -20.96 -8.73 -3.17
N GLU A 20 -22.22 -8.40 -3.44
CA GLU A 20 -22.63 -7.03 -3.74
C GLU A 20 -22.20 -6.05 -2.61
N GLY A 21 -21.59 -4.93 -3.00
CA GLY A 21 -21.08 -3.91 -2.08
C GLY A 21 -19.80 -4.27 -1.33
N LYS A 22 -19.20 -5.45 -1.57
CA LYS A 22 -17.96 -5.87 -0.91
C LYS A 22 -16.85 -6.16 -1.92
N VAL A 23 -15.61 -5.99 -1.48
CA VAL A 23 -14.41 -6.33 -2.27
C VAL A 23 -13.47 -7.16 -1.40
N ARG A 24 -13.13 -8.36 -1.85
CA ARG A 24 -12.11 -9.22 -1.25
C ARG A 24 -10.81 -9.04 -2.02
N MET A 25 -9.86 -8.34 -1.42
CA MET A 25 -8.59 -7.97 -2.07
C MET A 25 -7.41 -8.53 -1.30
N TYR A 26 -6.56 -9.29 -1.99
CA TYR A 26 -5.27 -9.75 -1.49
C TYR A 26 -4.14 -9.10 -2.27
N VAL A 27 -3.17 -8.54 -1.57
CA VAL A 27 -1.96 -7.98 -2.18
C VAL A 27 -0.74 -8.56 -1.50
N CYS A 28 0.14 -9.19 -2.27
CA CYS A 28 1.37 -9.76 -1.76
C CYS A 28 2.21 -8.69 -1.06
N GLY A 29 2.51 -8.93 0.21
CA GLY A 29 3.31 -8.04 1.03
C GLY A 29 4.82 -8.28 0.92
N PRO A 30 5.64 -7.49 1.60
CA PRO A 30 7.09 -7.60 1.52
C PRO A 30 7.66 -8.75 2.36
N THR A 31 8.84 -9.23 1.95
CA THR A 31 9.73 -10.00 2.82
C THR A 31 10.42 -9.05 3.78
N VAL A 32 10.24 -9.26 5.08
CA VAL A 32 10.62 -8.32 6.14
C VAL A 32 12.04 -8.57 6.68
N TYR A 33 13.03 -8.33 5.83
CA TYR A 33 14.45 -8.48 6.16
C TYR A 33 15.24 -7.17 6.10
N ASN A 34 14.63 -6.08 5.64
CA ASN A 34 15.21 -4.75 5.51
C ASN A 34 14.09 -3.70 5.39
N TYR A 35 14.43 -2.43 5.55
CA TYR A 35 13.55 -1.30 5.21
C TYR A 35 13.03 -1.45 3.78
N ILE A 36 11.81 -0.93 3.54
CA ILE A 36 11.23 -0.93 2.19
C ILE A 36 11.92 0.09 1.29
N HIS A 37 12.07 -0.30 0.02
CA HIS A 37 12.51 0.63 -1.01
C HIS A 37 11.31 1.26 -1.75
N ILE A 38 11.56 2.31 -2.53
CA ILE A 38 10.51 3.02 -3.28
C ILE A 38 9.65 2.08 -4.14
N GLY A 39 10.23 1.00 -4.69
CA GLY A 39 9.48 0.02 -5.47
C GLY A 39 8.41 -0.70 -4.63
N ASN A 40 8.71 -1.05 -3.37
CA ASN A 40 7.70 -1.59 -2.45
C ASN A 40 6.64 -0.52 -2.11
N ALA A 41 7.08 0.70 -1.82
CA ALA A 41 6.17 1.81 -1.55
C ALA A 41 5.25 2.11 -2.75
N ARG A 42 5.75 1.98 -3.99
CA ARG A 42 4.94 2.13 -5.20
C ARG A 42 3.77 1.16 -5.23
N SER A 43 4.02 -0.12 -4.93
CA SER A 43 2.97 -1.13 -4.84
C SER A 43 1.99 -0.79 -3.71
N THR A 44 2.50 -0.56 -2.51
CA THR A 44 1.68 -0.25 -1.32
C THR A 44 0.79 0.98 -1.54
N VAL A 45 1.33 2.08 -2.07
CA VAL A 45 0.59 3.32 -2.34
C VAL A 45 -0.42 3.14 -3.48
N SER A 46 -0.07 2.38 -4.52
CA SER A 46 -1.01 2.11 -5.64
C SER A 46 -2.24 1.37 -5.16
N PHE A 47 -2.07 0.29 -4.39
CA PHE A 47 -3.19 -0.50 -3.88
C PHE A 47 -3.94 0.20 -2.74
N ASP A 48 -3.29 1.05 -1.95
CA ASP A 48 -3.98 1.94 -1.00
C ASP A 48 -4.89 2.94 -1.72
N THR A 49 -4.43 3.54 -2.84
CA THR A 49 -5.24 4.44 -3.66
C THR A 49 -6.44 3.72 -4.29
N ILE A 50 -6.22 2.50 -4.83
CA ILE A 50 -7.29 1.66 -5.38
C ILE A 50 -8.31 1.30 -4.30
N ARG A 51 -7.86 0.89 -3.10
CA ARG A 51 -8.71 0.61 -1.95
C ARG A 51 -9.55 1.83 -1.56
N ARG A 52 -8.91 3.00 -1.40
CA ARG A 52 -9.60 4.25 -1.05
C ARG A 52 -10.64 4.65 -2.09
N TYR A 53 -10.35 4.41 -3.37
CA TYR A 53 -11.32 4.66 -4.42
C TYR A 53 -12.51 3.72 -4.36
N PHE A 54 -12.32 2.42 -4.13
CA PHE A 54 -13.43 1.50 -3.89
C PHE A 54 -14.30 1.93 -2.70
N GLU A 55 -13.66 2.28 -1.58
CA GLU A 55 -14.37 2.78 -0.38
C GLU A 55 -15.14 4.07 -0.69
N TYR A 56 -14.56 5.01 -1.42
CA TYR A 56 -15.24 6.22 -1.91
C TYR A 56 -16.45 5.88 -2.80
N ARG A 57 -16.39 4.82 -3.59
CA ARG A 57 -17.50 4.33 -4.41
C ARG A 57 -18.50 3.48 -3.63
N GLY A 58 -18.37 3.41 -2.32
CA GLY A 58 -19.33 2.78 -1.40
C GLY A 58 -19.10 1.28 -1.17
N TYR A 59 -17.97 0.72 -1.57
CA TYR A 59 -17.65 -0.68 -1.29
C TYR A 59 -17.00 -0.83 0.10
N ASP A 60 -17.35 -1.92 0.78
CA ASP A 60 -16.64 -2.42 1.97
C ASP A 60 -15.47 -3.30 1.49
N VAL A 61 -14.24 -2.84 1.73
CA VAL A 61 -13.03 -3.50 1.21
C VAL A 61 -12.35 -4.29 2.31
N ASN A 62 -12.41 -5.62 2.21
CA ASN A 62 -11.58 -6.51 3.03
C ASN A 62 -10.20 -6.66 2.36
N PHE A 63 -9.24 -5.84 2.81
CA PHE A 63 -7.89 -5.76 2.26
C PHE A 63 -6.92 -6.57 3.12
N VAL A 64 -6.37 -7.65 2.56
CA VAL A 64 -5.37 -8.51 3.21
C VAL A 64 -4.03 -8.36 2.51
N SER A 65 -2.98 -8.12 3.29
CA SER A 65 -1.59 -8.09 2.80
C SER A 65 -0.69 -8.75 3.83
N ASN A 66 0.04 -9.77 3.42
CA ASN A 66 0.88 -10.57 4.31
C ASN A 66 2.23 -9.90 4.60
N PHE A 67 2.92 -10.45 5.61
CA PHE A 67 4.36 -10.32 5.73
C PHE A 67 5.01 -11.70 5.57
N THR A 68 5.98 -11.80 4.67
CA THR A 68 6.86 -12.97 4.60
C THR A 68 7.94 -12.81 5.66
N ASP A 69 7.75 -13.46 6.80
CA ASP A 69 8.62 -13.42 7.97
C ASP A 69 9.51 -14.68 8.10
N VAL A 70 9.47 -15.57 7.11
CA VAL A 70 10.35 -16.75 6.95
C VAL A 70 10.87 -16.82 5.52
N ASP A 71 12.16 -16.52 5.31
CA ASP A 71 12.79 -16.51 3.98
C ASP A 71 14.32 -16.61 4.12
N ASP A 72 15.01 -17.08 3.06
CA ASP A 72 16.47 -17.16 3.02
C ASP A 72 17.16 -15.83 3.32
N LYS A 73 16.56 -14.70 2.93
CA LYS A 73 17.09 -13.36 3.17
C LYS A 73 17.02 -12.98 4.65
N ILE A 74 15.95 -13.37 5.35
CA ILE A 74 15.77 -13.15 6.78
C ILE A 74 16.79 -13.97 7.56
N ILE A 75 16.95 -15.26 7.19
CA ILE A 75 17.94 -16.18 7.80
C ILE A 75 19.35 -15.61 7.64
N ARG A 76 19.67 -15.10 6.46
CA ARG A 76 20.98 -14.47 6.20
C ARG A 76 21.20 -13.25 7.10
N VAL A 77 20.24 -12.33 7.17
CA VAL A 77 20.34 -11.13 8.02
C VAL A 77 20.45 -11.52 9.50
N ALA A 78 19.70 -12.50 9.94
CA ALA A 78 19.78 -13.04 11.31
C ALA A 78 21.21 -13.53 11.63
N ASN A 79 21.80 -14.30 10.75
CA ASN A 79 23.17 -14.80 10.91
C ASN A 79 24.24 -13.67 10.87
N GLU A 80 24.06 -12.68 9.99
CA GLU A 80 24.97 -11.53 9.87
C GLU A 80 24.91 -10.59 11.09
N THR A 81 23.75 -10.47 11.73
CA THR A 81 23.52 -9.54 12.84
C THR A 81 23.56 -10.20 14.23
N GLY A 82 23.57 -11.53 14.31
CA GLY A 82 23.46 -12.27 15.56
C GLY A 82 22.04 -12.23 16.20
N MET A 83 21.04 -11.78 15.46
CA MET A 83 19.63 -11.77 15.86
C MET A 83 18.96 -13.09 15.48
N THR A 84 17.82 -13.40 16.10
CA THR A 84 16.94 -14.46 15.61
C THR A 84 16.15 -14.02 14.39
N ALA A 85 15.63 -14.95 13.58
CA ALA A 85 14.77 -14.61 12.44
C ALA A 85 13.51 -13.87 12.88
N GLU A 86 12.95 -14.22 14.04
CA GLU A 86 11.79 -13.52 14.64
C GLU A 86 12.10 -12.07 15.01
N GLU A 87 13.27 -11.81 15.62
CA GLU A 87 13.70 -10.44 15.96
C GLU A 87 13.92 -9.59 14.72
N VAL A 88 14.55 -10.15 13.68
CA VAL A 88 14.72 -9.47 12.37
C VAL A 88 13.37 -9.12 11.78
N SER A 89 12.46 -10.08 11.69
CA SER A 89 11.14 -9.88 11.09
C SER A 89 10.33 -8.85 11.86
N LYS A 90 10.30 -8.94 13.20
CA LYS A 90 9.60 -7.97 14.06
C LYS A 90 10.11 -6.55 13.84
N LYS A 91 11.44 -6.36 13.85
CA LYS A 91 12.06 -5.05 13.61
C LYS A 91 11.60 -4.43 12.29
N TYR A 92 11.62 -5.22 11.20
CA TYR A 92 11.28 -4.67 9.88
C TYR A 92 9.78 -4.60 9.60
N ILE A 93 8.94 -5.33 10.32
CA ILE A 93 7.49 -5.10 10.35
C ILE A 93 7.17 -3.75 11.04
N GLU A 94 7.80 -3.46 12.17
CA GLU A 94 7.66 -2.18 12.86
C GLU A 94 8.09 -1.03 11.94
N ALA A 95 9.28 -1.13 11.33
CA ALA A 95 9.79 -0.16 10.36
C ALA A 95 8.88 0.01 9.13
N PHE A 96 8.27 -1.08 8.63
CA PHE A 96 7.29 -1.01 7.55
C PHE A 96 6.09 -0.14 7.93
N PHE A 97 5.56 -0.30 9.13
CA PHE A 97 4.45 0.51 9.59
C PHE A 97 4.84 1.97 9.85
N GLU A 98 6.04 2.24 10.36
CA GLU A 98 6.56 3.61 10.50
C GLU A 98 6.61 4.30 9.13
N ASP A 99 7.27 3.69 8.15
CA ASP A 99 7.41 4.22 6.80
C ASP A 99 6.06 4.41 6.09
N THR A 100 5.16 3.43 6.19
CA THR A 100 3.85 3.49 5.52
C THR A 100 2.87 4.44 6.21
N ASN A 101 2.93 4.58 7.54
CA ASN A 101 2.16 5.59 8.26
C ASN A 101 2.60 7.01 7.87
N ALA A 102 3.92 7.26 7.75
CA ALA A 102 4.44 8.54 7.27
C ALA A 102 3.90 8.89 5.87
N LEU A 103 3.71 7.88 5.00
CA LEU A 103 3.09 8.02 3.68
C LEU A 103 1.55 8.05 3.72
N ASN A 104 0.92 8.13 4.88
CA ASN A 104 -0.53 8.08 5.05
C ASN A 104 -1.20 6.88 4.35
N VAL A 105 -0.58 5.72 4.40
CA VAL A 105 -1.16 4.46 3.91
C VAL A 105 -2.11 3.89 4.97
N LYS A 106 -3.31 3.49 4.59
CA LYS A 106 -4.25 2.81 5.48
C LYS A 106 -3.72 1.43 5.85
N LYS A 107 -3.76 1.08 7.13
CA LYS A 107 -3.45 -0.29 7.55
C LYS A 107 -4.36 -1.29 6.84
N ALA A 108 -3.82 -2.42 6.45
CA ALA A 108 -4.62 -3.51 5.92
C ALA A 108 -5.68 -3.95 6.95
N THR A 109 -6.77 -4.55 6.48
CA THR A 109 -7.76 -5.17 7.37
C THR A 109 -7.11 -6.28 8.19
N LEU A 110 -6.17 -7.00 7.55
CA LEU A 110 -5.36 -8.03 8.19
C LEU A 110 -3.98 -8.11 7.53
N ASN A 111 -2.95 -8.28 8.36
CA ASN A 111 -1.58 -8.57 7.93
C ASN A 111 -1.16 -9.94 8.50
N PRO A 112 -1.51 -11.07 7.84
CA PRO A 112 -1.07 -12.39 8.29
C PRO A 112 0.43 -12.56 8.07
N THR A 113 1.06 -13.40 8.90
CA THR A 113 2.47 -13.77 8.76
C THR A 113 2.60 -15.28 8.50
N VAL A 114 3.72 -15.68 7.90
CA VAL A 114 4.02 -17.10 7.61
C VAL A 114 4.09 -17.90 8.90
N MET A 115 4.80 -17.38 9.90
CA MET A 115 4.96 -18.06 11.21
C MET A 115 3.61 -18.35 11.87
N ASN A 116 2.66 -17.41 11.80
CA ASN A 116 1.33 -17.55 12.39
C ASN A 116 0.35 -18.40 11.55
N THR A 117 0.75 -18.80 10.35
CA THR A 117 -0.09 -19.56 9.40
C THR A 117 0.51 -20.93 9.11
N MET A 118 1.54 -21.35 9.85
CA MET A 118 2.35 -22.53 9.55
C MET A 118 1.55 -23.83 9.50
N ASP A 119 0.65 -24.05 10.46
CA ASP A 119 -0.16 -25.28 10.51
C ASP A 119 -1.09 -25.39 9.30
N ASP A 120 -1.68 -24.27 8.86
CA ASP A 120 -2.53 -24.23 7.67
C ASP A 120 -1.71 -24.49 6.39
N ILE A 121 -0.47 -23.95 6.34
CA ILE A 121 0.44 -24.18 5.21
C ILE A 121 0.79 -25.67 5.12
N ILE A 122 1.14 -26.31 6.24
CA ILE A 122 1.48 -27.74 6.27
C ILE A 122 0.26 -28.58 5.83
N ALA A 123 -0.94 -28.24 6.31
CA ALA A 123 -2.17 -28.93 5.92
C ALA A 123 -2.44 -28.79 4.41
N PHE A 124 -2.32 -27.57 3.88
CA PHE A 124 -2.54 -27.31 2.46
C PHE A 124 -1.54 -28.06 1.56
N VAL A 125 -0.27 -28.11 1.94
CA VAL A 125 0.74 -28.89 1.22
C VAL A 125 0.44 -30.39 1.28
N ALA A 126 -0.02 -30.90 2.44
CA ALA A 126 -0.42 -32.30 2.59
C ALA A 126 -1.59 -32.65 1.67
N ASP A 127 -2.60 -31.77 1.57
CA ASP A 127 -3.74 -31.98 0.67
C ASP A 127 -3.31 -31.99 -0.82
N LEU A 128 -2.35 -31.15 -1.20
CA LEU A 128 -1.78 -31.19 -2.56
C LEU A 128 -1.03 -32.51 -2.83
N VAL A 129 -0.34 -33.06 -1.86
CA VAL A 129 0.33 -34.36 -1.96
C VAL A 129 -0.71 -35.48 -2.11
N ASP A 130 -1.74 -35.48 -1.26
CA ASP A 130 -2.81 -36.49 -1.28
C ASP A 130 -3.61 -36.45 -2.58
N LYS A 131 -3.82 -35.27 -3.17
CA LYS A 131 -4.41 -35.07 -4.52
C LYS A 131 -3.46 -35.48 -5.65
N GLY A 132 -2.22 -35.85 -5.33
CA GLY A 132 -1.20 -36.21 -6.29
C GLY A 132 -0.70 -35.04 -7.16
N MET A 133 -0.93 -33.80 -6.72
CA MET A 133 -0.43 -32.59 -7.37
C MET A 133 0.99 -32.20 -6.90
N ALA A 134 1.46 -32.82 -5.83
CA ALA A 134 2.80 -32.62 -5.29
C ALA A 134 3.45 -33.97 -4.90
N TYR A 135 4.75 -33.96 -4.69
CA TYR A 135 5.53 -35.14 -4.25
C TYR A 135 6.63 -34.75 -3.26
N GLU A 136 6.95 -35.65 -2.38
CA GLU A 136 8.10 -35.55 -1.49
C GLU A 136 9.36 -36.08 -2.16
N SER A 137 10.49 -35.43 -1.92
CA SER A 137 11.83 -35.83 -2.36
C SER A 137 12.88 -35.38 -1.35
N GLU A 138 13.46 -36.30 -0.63
CA GLU A 138 14.53 -36.07 0.36
C GLU A 138 14.17 -35.01 1.43
N GLY A 139 12.92 -35.03 1.91
CA GLY A 139 12.40 -34.08 2.90
C GLY A 139 11.89 -32.74 2.33
N ASP A 140 12.09 -32.49 1.05
CA ASP A 140 11.47 -31.38 0.33
C ASP A 140 10.15 -31.82 -0.30
N VAL A 141 9.21 -30.89 -0.51
CA VAL A 141 7.97 -31.16 -1.26
C VAL A 141 7.89 -30.21 -2.44
N TYR A 142 7.64 -30.78 -3.62
CA TYR A 142 7.56 -30.06 -4.89
C TYR A 142 6.19 -30.18 -5.52
N PHE A 143 5.68 -29.08 -6.07
CA PHE A 143 4.49 -29.07 -6.93
C PHE A 143 4.83 -29.59 -8.32
N ILE A 144 3.95 -30.43 -8.88
CA ILE A 144 4.11 -31.04 -10.22
C ILE A 144 3.49 -30.10 -11.27
N THR A 145 4.32 -29.23 -11.82
CA THR A 145 3.87 -28.15 -12.73
C THR A 145 3.12 -28.70 -13.96
N GLU A 146 3.57 -29.84 -14.55
CA GLU A 146 2.95 -30.45 -15.72
C GLU A 146 1.52 -30.96 -15.48
N LYS A 147 1.12 -31.20 -14.23
CA LYS A 147 -0.24 -31.64 -13.91
C LYS A 147 -1.25 -30.50 -13.92
N PHE A 148 -0.82 -29.25 -13.75
CA PHE A 148 -1.67 -28.08 -13.87
C PHE A 148 -1.69 -27.61 -15.33
N LYS A 149 -2.69 -28.04 -16.09
CA LYS A 149 -2.77 -27.85 -17.55
C LYS A 149 -2.77 -26.38 -18.00
N ASP A 150 -3.27 -25.48 -17.14
CA ASP A 150 -3.40 -24.05 -17.45
C ASP A 150 -2.18 -23.26 -16.92
N TYR A 151 -1.06 -23.92 -16.58
CA TYR A 151 0.14 -23.23 -16.12
C TYR A 151 0.68 -22.28 -17.19
N GLY A 152 0.94 -21.03 -16.80
CA GLY A 152 1.35 -19.97 -17.72
C GLY A 152 0.20 -19.06 -18.19
N LYS A 153 -1.05 -19.34 -17.79
CA LYS A 153 -2.23 -18.56 -18.25
C LYS A 153 -2.18 -17.08 -17.83
N LEU A 154 -1.59 -16.75 -16.67
CA LEU A 154 -1.44 -15.37 -16.19
C LEU A 154 -0.30 -14.66 -16.93
N SER A 155 0.85 -15.30 -17.02
CA SER A 155 2.09 -14.74 -17.54
C SER A 155 2.22 -14.84 -19.08
N ASP A 156 1.33 -15.57 -19.75
CA ASP A 156 1.40 -15.89 -21.19
C ASP A 156 2.68 -16.67 -21.57
N GLN A 157 3.15 -17.49 -20.65
CA GLN A 157 4.32 -18.32 -20.91
C GLN A 157 3.90 -19.75 -21.23
N ARG A 158 4.55 -20.34 -22.21
CA ARG A 158 4.33 -21.75 -22.57
C ARG A 158 5.28 -22.63 -21.77
N ILE A 159 4.78 -23.78 -21.33
CA ILE A 159 5.59 -24.76 -20.58
C ILE A 159 6.82 -25.17 -21.39
N GLU A 160 6.68 -25.36 -22.71
CA GLU A 160 7.76 -25.75 -23.61
C GLU A 160 8.89 -24.70 -23.65
N ASP A 161 8.54 -23.41 -23.68
CA ASP A 161 9.51 -22.32 -23.69
C ASP A 161 10.23 -22.21 -22.35
N LEU A 162 9.52 -22.45 -21.25
CA LEU A 162 10.09 -22.48 -19.89
C LEU A 162 11.05 -23.66 -19.71
N GLN A 163 10.74 -24.83 -20.26
CA GLN A 163 11.62 -26.01 -20.22
C GLN A 163 12.93 -25.77 -20.95
N ILE A 164 12.88 -25.11 -22.12
CA ILE A 164 14.09 -24.71 -22.86
C ILE A 164 14.93 -23.73 -22.03
N GLY A 165 14.30 -22.74 -21.40
CA GLY A 165 14.96 -21.78 -20.51
C GLY A 165 15.57 -22.43 -19.25
N ALA A 166 14.89 -23.42 -18.68
CA ALA A 166 15.37 -24.15 -17.49
C ALA A 166 16.57 -25.04 -17.81
N SER A 167 16.59 -25.71 -18.97
CA SER A 167 17.69 -26.57 -19.41
C SER A 167 19.00 -25.80 -19.64
N ASN A 168 18.95 -24.49 -19.83
CA ASN A 168 20.10 -23.61 -20.04
C ASN A 168 20.66 -22.99 -18.74
N ARG A 169 20.04 -23.26 -17.57
CA ARG A 169 20.53 -22.77 -16.28
C ARG A 169 21.52 -23.77 -15.67
N THR A 170 22.52 -23.23 -14.95
CA THR A 170 23.41 -24.08 -14.14
C THR A 170 22.57 -24.74 -13.04
N ALA A 171 22.52 -26.08 -13.04
CA ALA A 171 21.77 -26.85 -12.05
C ALA A 171 22.28 -26.52 -10.62
N SER A 172 21.35 -26.19 -9.71
CA SER A 172 21.64 -26.07 -8.28
C SER A 172 21.50 -27.43 -7.60
N GLU A 173 22.00 -27.56 -6.35
CA GLU A 173 21.78 -28.78 -5.54
C GLU A 173 20.27 -29.06 -5.36
N ASP A 174 19.44 -28.04 -5.25
CA ASP A 174 17.99 -28.16 -5.15
C ASP A 174 17.36 -28.71 -6.44
N ASP A 175 17.98 -28.48 -7.61
CA ASP A 175 17.47 -28.99 -8.89
C ASP A 175 17.66 -30.50 -9.03
N ALA A 176 18.62 -31.09 -8.35
CA ALA A 176 18.87 -32.54 -8.37
C ALA A 176 17.73 -33.36 -7.72
N LYS A 177 16.98 -32.76 -6.81
CA LYS A 177 15.85 -33.40 -6.11
C LYS A 177 14.54 -33.34 -6.91
N LYS A 178 14.45 -32.46 -7.94
CA LYS A 178 13.24 -32.27 -8.72
C LYS A 178 13.09 -33.33 -9.80
N ARG A 179 11.85 -33.78 -10.03
CA ARG A 179 11.52 -34.68 -11.17
C ARG A 179 11.50 -33.93 -12.49
N ASN A 180 11.11 -32.66 -12.46
CA ASN A 180 11.09 -31.75 -13.61
C ASN A 180 11.68 -30.39 -13.18
N PRO A 181 12.54 -29.75 -14.00
CA PRO A 181 13.13 -28.44 -13.68
C PRO A 181 12.10 -27.32 -13.41
N LEU A 182 10.87 -27.45 -13.91
CA LEU A 182 9.78 -26.51 -13.67
C LEU A 182 9.05 -26.71 -12.35
N ASP A 183 9.24 -27.87 -11.68
CA ASP A 183 8.63 -28.10 -10.38
C ASP A 183 9.18 -27.11 -9.37
N PHE A 184 8.33 -26.61 -8.50
CA PHE A 184 8.71 -25.60 -7.52
C PHE A 184 8.40 -26.06 -6.09
N ALA A 185 9.24 -25.58 -5.15
CA ALA A 185 9.16 -26.01 -3.78
C ALA A 185 7.92 -25.48 -3.07
N LEU A 186 7.18 -26.38 -2.42
CA LEU A 186 6.11 -26.11 -1.46
C LEU A 186 6.61 -26.15 -0.02
N TRP A 187 7.57 -27.07 0.26
CA TRP A 187 8.24 -27.26 1.53
C TRP A 187 9.71 -27.53 1.30
N LYS A 188 10.57 -26.92 2.09
CA LYS A 188 12.03 -27.12 2.04
C LYS A 188 12.49 -27.71 3.36
N SER A 189 13.26 -28.80 3.30
CA SER A 189 13.92 -29.39 4.46
C SER A 189 14.90 -28.39 5.09
N ALA A 190 14.89 -28.32 6.42
CA ALA A 190 15.75 -27.40 7.15
C ALA A 190 17.21 -27.78 7.08
N LYS A 191 18.07 -26.81 6.83
CA LYS A 191 19.51 -26.94 7.01
C LYS A 191 19.88 -26.83 8.50
N PRO A 192 21.07 -27.29 8.92
CA PRO A 192 21.50 -27.14 10.30
C PRO A 192 21.44 -25.68 10.76
N ASN A 193 20.86 -25.46 11.95
CA ASN A 193 20.70 -24.14 12.58
C ASN A 193 19.73 -23.16 11.89
N GLU A 194 18.93 -23.61 10.92
CA GLU A 194 17.85 -22.81 10.36
C GLU A 194 16.59 -22.90 11.23
N ILE A 195 15.80 -21.81 11.22
CA ILE A 195 14.44 -21.84 11.79
C ILE A 195 13.60 -22.87 11.04
N SER A 196 12.86 -23.70 11.76
CA SER A 196 12.14 -24.82 11.15
C SER A 196 10.96 -25.29 11.99
N TRP A 197 10.01 -25.92 11.32
CA TRP A 197 8.80 -26.50 11.90
C TRP A 197 8.72 -27.99 11.59
N ASN A 198 8.08 -28.73 12.47
CA ASN A 198 7.80 -30.13 12.22
C ASN A 198 6.72 -30.30 11.15
N SER A 199 6.91 -31.23 10.23
CA SER A 199 5.94 -31.56 9.20
C SER A 199 5.92 -33.06 8.95
N PRO A 200 4.97 -33.63 8.19
CA PRO A 200 4.97 -35.02 7.77
C PRO A 200 6.24 -35.45 7.01
N TRP A 201 6.94 -34.50 6.40
CA TRP A 201 8.14 -34.72 5.57
C TRP A 201 9.44 -34.45 6.34
N GLY A 202 9.34 -34.14 7.63
CA GLY A 202 10.47 -33.80 8.48
C GLY A 202 10.50 -32.31 8.86
N LYS A 203 11.59 -31.90 9.52
CA LYS A 203 11.79 -30.50 9.87
C LYS A 203 12.08 -29.65 8.62
N GLY A 204 11.39 -28.54 8.48
CA GLY A 204 11.55 -27.68 7.33
C GLY A 204 10.82 -26.35 7.45
N ARG A 205 10.68 -25.68 6.33
CA ARG A 205 9.98 -24.39 6.18
C ARG A 205 9.25 -24.32 4.84
N PRO A 206 8.24 -23.45 4.68
CA PRO A 206 7.49 -23.37 3.44
C PRO A 206 8.34 -22.81 2.28
N GLY A 207 7.95 -23.17 1.07
CA GLY A 207 8.34 -22.45 -0.13
C GLY A 207 7.68 -21.09 -0.19
N TRP A 208 8.28 -20.17 -0.94
CA TRP A 208 7.81 -18.78 -0.98
C TRP A 208 6.40 -18.62 -1.57
N HIS A 209 6.00 -19.46 -2.52
CA HIS A 209 4.74 -19.27 -3.25
C HIS A 209 3.52 -19.77 -2.49
N ILE A 210 3.68 -20.78 -1.64
CA ILE A 210 2.56 -21.41 -0.93
C ILE A 210 1.96 -20.50 0.15
N GLU A 211 2.76 -19.59 0.69
CA GLU A 211 2.37 -18.67 1.75
C GLU A 211 1.13 -17.86 1.37
N CYS A 212 1.19 -17.15 0.23
CA CYS A 212 0.13 -16.27 -0.24
C CYS A 212 -1.12 -17.06 -0.65
N SER A 213 -0.98 -18.25 -1.25
CA SER A 213 -2.12 -19.11 -1.57
C SER A 213 -2.91 -19.46 -0.31
N VAL A 214 -2.22 -19.90 0.74
CA VAL A 214 -2.86 -20.29 2.01
C VAL A 214 -3.47 -19.09 2.73
N MET A 215 -2.74 -17.99 2.84
CA MET A 215 -3.23 -16.81 3.54
C MET A 215 -4.44 -16.18 2.83
N ALA A 216 -4.41 -16.11 1.48
CA ALA A 216 -5.54 -15.58 0.72
C ALA A 216 -6.78 -16.45 0.86
N THR A 217 -6.67 -17.77 0.67
CA THR A 217 -7.80 -18.69 0.79
C THR A 217 -8.35 -18.76 2.21
N LYS A 218 -7.50 -18.77 3.22
CA LYS A 218 -7.89 -18.79 4.63
C LYS A 218 -8.70 -17.54 5.04
N HIS A 219 -8.28 -16.36 4.63
CA HIS A 219 -8.85 -15.11 5.11
C HIS A 219 -9.89 -14.48 4.19
N LEU A 220 -9.89 -14.81 2.90
CA LEU A 220 -10.80 -14.23 1.91
C LEU A 220 -11.68 -15.27 1.20
N GLY A 221 -11.39 -16.56 1.38
CA GLY A 221 -12.11 -17.67 0.75
C GLY A 221 -11.44 -18.21 -0.51
N ASP A 222 -11.94 -19.32 -1.04
CA ASP A 222 -11.35 -20.07 -2.16
C ASP A 222 -11.25 -19.24 -3.45
N THR A 223 -12.18 -18.32 -3.65
CA THR A 223 -12.20 -17.36 -4.76
C THR A 223 -12.26 -15.94 -4.19
N ILE A 224 -11.36 -15.09 -4.64
CA ILE A 224 -11.30 -13.69 -4.23
C ILE A 224 -11.62 -12.76 -5.41
N ASP A 225 -12.00 -11.51 -5.13
CA ASP A 225 -12.28 -10.54 -6.19
C ASP A 225 -10.99 -10.11 -6.88
N ILE A 226 -10.03 -9.60 -6.13
CA ILE A 226 -8.79 -9.00 -6.67
C ILE A 226 -7.58 -9.61 -5.99
N HIS A 227 -6.63 -10.06 -6.79
CA HIS A 227 -5.27 -10.36 -6.37
C HIS A 227 -4.29 -9.40 -7.03
N GLY A 228 -3.41 -8.78 -6.24
CA GLY A 228 -2.52 -7.74 -6.72
C GLY A 228 -1.08 -7.85 -6.22
N GLY A 229 -0.20 -7.09 -6.89
CA GLY A 229 1.22 -6.98 -6.55
C GLY A 229 2.03 -6.26 -7.61
N GLY A 230 3.36 -6.24 -7.46
CA GLY A 230 4.27 -5.77 -8.50
C GLY A 230 4.21 -6.65 -9.75
N GLN A 231 4.47 -6.08 -10.93
CA GLN A 231 4.43 -6.85 -12.18
C GLN A 231 5.49 -7.96 -12.24
N ASP A 232 6.54 -7.89 -11.44
CA ASP A 232 7.56 -8.95 -11.30
C ASP A 232 7.05 -10.18 -10.55
N LEU A 233 5.95 -10.04 -9.80
CA LEU A 233 5.30 -11.16 -9.15
C LEU A 233 4.41 -11.97 -10.10
N ALA A 234 4.00 -11.42 -11.25
CA ALA A 234 3.15 -12.13 -12.18
C ALA A 234 3.73 -13.51 -12.56
N PHE A 235 5.06 -13.57 -12.72
CA PHE A 235 5.79 -14.82 -12.92
C PHE A 235 7.14 -14.79 -12.16
N PRO A 236 7.50 -15.86 -11.43
CA PRO A 236 6.71 -17.10 -11.28
C PRO A 236 5.70 -17.07 -10.12
N HIS A 237 5.71 -16.05 -9.23
CA HIS A 237 5.03 -16.09 -7.93
C HIS A 237 3.50 -16.27 -8.06
N HIS A 238 2.81 -15.36 -8.73
CA HIS A 238 1.35 -15.42 -8.89
C HIS A 238 0.89 -16.57 -9.77
N GLU A 239 1.68 -16.94 -10.80
CA GLU A 239 1.40 -18.12 -11.59
C GLU A 239 1.42 -19.39 -10.73
N ASN A 240 2.41 -19.51 -9.83
CA ASN A 240 2.52 -20.63 -8.91
C ASN A 240 1.39 -20.62 -7.86
N GLU A 241 0.98 -19.44 -7.38
CA GLU A 241 -0.17 -19.33 -6.48
C GLU A 241 -1.47 -19.80 -7.14
N ILE A 242 -1.69 -19.48 -8.43
CA ILE A 242 -2.82 -19.99 -9.19
C ILE A 242 -2.78 -21.51 -9.23
N ALA A 243 -1.64 -22.07 -9.61
CA ALA A 243 -1.49 -23.52 -9.73
C ALA A 243 -1.76 -24.23 -8.40
N GLN A 244 -1.24 -23.71 -7.30
CA GLN A 244 -1.45 -24.23 -5.95
C GLN A 244 -2.91 -24.14 -5.52
N SER A 245 -3.49 -22.95 -5.57
CA SER A 245 -4.83 -22.68 -5.06
C SER A 245 -5.92 -23.37 -5.89
N GLU A 246 -5.84 -23.34 -7.21
CA GLU A 246 -6.83 -23.96 -8.07
C GLU A 246 -6.71 -25.50 -8.08
N SER A 247 -5.52 -26.06 -7.86
CA SER A 247 -5.33 -27.51 -7.66
C SER A 247 -5.87 -28.01 -6.32
N GLU A 248 -5.79 -27.19 -5.31
CA GLU A 248 -6.30 -27.54 -3.97
C GLU A 248 -7.82 -27.38 -3.90
N THR A 249 -8.35 -26.22 -4.29
CA THR A 249 -9.77 -25.88 -4.11
C THR A 249 -10.68 -26.39 -5.24
N GLY A 250 -10.14 -26.62 -6.43
CA GLY A 250 -10.90 -26.91 -7.65
C GLY A 250 -11.68 -25.69 -8.17
N LYS A 251 -11.40 -24.49 -7.67
CA LYS A 251 -12.09 -23.22 -8.02
C LYS A 251 -11.11 -22.21 -8.59
N LYS A 252 -11.61 -21.24 -9.34
CA LYS A 252 -10.84 -20.09 -9.78
C LYS A 252 -10.34 -19.31 -8.56
N PHE A 253 -9.04 -19.02 -8.50
CA PHE A 253 -8.45 -18.38 -7.34
C PHE A 253 -8.80 -16.89 -7.21
N ALA A 254 -8.62 -16.10 -8.27
CA ALA A 254 -8.99 -14.69 -8.27
C ALA A 254 -9.71 -14.29 -9.56
N ASN A 255 -10.72 -13.41 -9.46
CA ASN A 255 -11.44 -12.91 -10.62
C ASN A 255 -10.65 -11.89 -11.41
N TYR A 256 -9.94 -10.98 -10.71
CA TYR A 256 -9.13 -9.92 -11.31
C TYR A 256 -7.71 -9.97 -10.79
N TRP A 257 -6.76 -9.93 -11.71
CA TRP A 257 -5.33 -9.86 -11.42
C TRP A 257 -4.79 -8.48 -11.77
N MET A 258 -4.27 -7.76 -10.79
CA MET A 258 -3.80 -6.39 -10.96
C MET A 258 -2.31 -6.29 -10.64
N HIS A 259 -1.54 -5.70 -11.56
CA HIS A 259 -0.10 -5.55 -11.38
C HIS A 259 0.32 -4.09 -11.58
N ASN A 260 1.02 -3.53 -10.58
CA ASN A 260 1.63 -2.23 -10.74
C ASN A 260 3.00 -2.33 -11.43
N ALA A 261 3.29 -1.33 -12.26
CA ALA A 261 4.57 -1.24 -12.94
C ALA A 261 5.70 -0.81 -12.00
N PHE A 262 6.94 -1.00 -12.47
CA PHE A 262 8.16 -0.70 -11.72
C PHE A 262 8.40 0.80 -11.50
N VAL A 263 9.20 1.09 -10.48
CA VAL A 263 9.96 2.34 -10.38
C VAL A 263 11.31 2.14 -11.07
N THR A 264 11.70 3.10 -11.90
CA THR A 264 12.97 3.08 -12.64
C THR A 264 13.90 4.20 -12.19
N MET A 265 15.20 3.94 -12.20
CA MET A 265 16.27 4.91 -12.02
C MET A 265 16.90 5.14 -13.40
N GLY A 266 16.67 6.32 -13.99
CA GLY A 266 17.04 6.51 -15.40
C GLY A 266 16.25 5.58 -16.32
N GLU A 267 16.94 4.72 -17.07
CA GLU A 267 16.35 3.70 -17.94
C GLU A 267 16.34 2.30 -17.29
N GLU A 268 16.97 2.13 -16.13
CA GLU A 268 17.09 0.84 -15.45
C GLU A 268 16.05 0.63 -14.38
N LYS A 269 15.59 -0.62 -14.21
CA LYS A 269 14.76 -1.03 -13.09
C LYS A 269 15.53 -0.83 -11.78
N MET A 270 14.91 -0.22 -10.79
CA MET A 270 15.45 -0.18 -9.42
C MET A 270 15.46 -1.58 -8.83
N SER A 271 16.61 -2.06 -8.39
CA SER A 271 16.73 -3.34 -7.71
C SER A 271 17.89 -3.38 -6.71
N LYS A 272 17.74 -4.19 -5.65
CA LYS A 272 18.79 -4.38 -4.65
C LYS A 272 20.06 -5.04 -5.22
N SER A 273 19.88 -5.92 -6.21
CA SER A 273 21.02 -6.60 -6.88
C SER A 273 21.90 -5.65 -7.68
N LEU A 274 21.35 -4.54 -8.19
CA LEU A 274 22.09 -3.50 -8.90
C LEU A 274 22.64 -2.42 -7.96
N GLY A 275 22.29 -2.43 -6.67
CA GLY A 275 22.73 -1.43 -5.71
C GLY A 275 22.14 -0.02 -5.95
N ASN A 276 21.15 0.12 -6.85
CA ASN A 276 20.54 1.38 -7.25
C ASN A 276 19.17 1.59 -6.59
N PHE A 277 18.93 1.05 -5.40
CA PHE A 277 17.67 1.21 -4.67
C PHE A 277 17.74 2.35 -3.66
N VAL A 278 16.60 3.00 -3.45
CA VAL A 278 16.42 4.08 -2.48
C VAL A 278 15.42 3.63 -1.42
N LEU A 279 15.81 3.74 -0.17
CA LEU A 279 14.96 3.37 0.97
C LEU A 279 13.96 4.48 1.27
N VAL A 280 12.73 4.08 1.56
CA VAL A 280 11.68 5.03 2.01
C VAL A 280 12.07 5.65 3.33
N HIS A 281 12.59 4.83 4.26
CA HIS A 281 13.04 5.27 5.58
C HIS A 281 14.01 6.45 5.52
N ASP A 282 14.97 6.41 4.60
CA ASP A 282 15.96 7.49 4.44
C ASP A 282 15.34 8.74 3.79
N LEU A 283 14.42 8.55 2.83
CA LEU A 283 13.78 9.68 2.15
C LEU A 283 12.86 10.48 3.06
N ILE A 284 12.06 9.83 3.89
CA ILE A 284 11.11 10.52 4.77
C ILE A 284 11.80 11.32 5.88
N GLN A 285 13.10 11.10 6.11
CA GLN A 285 13.92 11.93 6.99
C GLN A 285 14.45 13.20 6.29
N GLN A 286 14.44 13.23 4.95
CA GLN A 286 15.05 14.30 4.15
C GLN A 286 14.01 15.21 3.48
N LEU A 287 12.79 14.72 3.28
CA LEU A 287 11.71 15.44 2.61
C LEU A 287 10.36 15.20 3.32
N ASP A 288 9.41 16.11 3.10
CA ASP A 288 8.04 15.91 3.57
C ASP A 288 7.46 14.60 2.98
N PRO A 289 7.06 13.64 3.82
CA PRO A 289 6.52 12.35 3.36
C PRO A 289 5.32 12.49 2.41
N GLN A 290 4.54 13.58 2.53
CA GLN A 290 3.43 13.87 1.63
C GLN A 290 3.89 14.13 0.18
N VAL A 291 5.12 14.65 -0.02
CA VAL A 291 5.71 14.81 -1.36
C VAL A 291 5.97 13.44 -1.99
N LEU A 292 6.55 12.50 -1.23
CA LEU A 292 6.77 11.15 -1.71
C LEU A 292 5.43 10.42 -1.97
N ARG A 293 4.45 10.58 -1.07
CA ARG A 293 3.10 10.05 -1.27
C ARG A 293 2.48 10.60 -2.54
N PHE A 294 2.54 11.91 -2.76
CA PHE A 294 2.00 12.58 -3.93
C PHE A 294 2.65 12.07 -5.23
N PHE A 295 3.99 11.98 -5.25
CA PHE A 295 4.75 11.43 -6.36
C PHE A 295 4.29 10.01 -6.73
N LEU A 296 4.16 9.13 -5.72
CA LEU A 296 3.78 7.74 -5.92
C LEU A 296 2.30 7.58 -6.33
N ALA A 297 1.39 8.39 -5.78
CA ALA A 297 -0.05 8.24 -6.00
C ALA A 297 -0.55 8.88 -7.29
N SER A 298 0.12 9.93 -7.80
CA SER A 298 -0.36 10.72 -8.95
C SER A 298 -0.18 10.04 -10.30
N ALA A 299 0.59 8.96 -10.40
CA ALA A 299 0.82 8.23 -11.63
C ALA A 299 -0.09 7.00 -11.74
N HIS A 300 -0.54 6.71 -12.97
CA HIS A 300 -1.29 5.49 -13.23
C HIS A 300 -0.49 4.25 -12.79
N TYR A 301 -1.11 3.33 -12.01
CA TYR A 301 -0.41 2.20 -11.39
C TYR A 301 0.31 1.28 -12.39
N ARG A 302 -0.22 1.09 -13.62
CA ARG A 302 0.36 0.24 -14.67
C ARG A 302 1.46 0.92 -15.50
N ARG A 303 1.75 2.21 -15.29
CA ARG A 303 2.85 2.90 -15.99
C ARG A 303 4.12 2.88 -15.16
N PRO A 304 5.29 2.60 -15.76
CA PRO A 304 6.57 2.78 -15.09
C PRO A 304 6.71 4.20 -14.55
N LEU A 305 7.22 4.32 -13.32
CA LEU A 305 7.42 5.58 -12.65
C LEU A 305 8.92 5.89 -12.58
N LYS A 306 9.36 6.94 -13.26
CA LYS A 306 10.75 7.35 -13.24
C LYS A 306 11.04 8.17 -11.98
N PHE A 307 11.88 7.61 -11.11
CA PHE A 307 12.35 8.31 -9.93
C PHE A 307 13.56 9.19 -10.27
N SER A 308 13.48 10.44 -9.87
CA SER A 308 14.58 11.40 -9.94
C SER A 308 14.32 12.55 -8.97
N GLU A 309 15.37 13.28 -8.62
CA GLU A 309 15.24 14.49 -7.80
C GLU A 309 14.32 15.53 -8.47
N ALA A 310 14.43 15.70 -9.78
CA ALA A 310 13.54 16.60 -10.53
C ALA A 310 12.06 16.19 -10.45
N ALA A 311 11.76 14.88 -10.49
CA ALA A 311 10.39 14.39 -10.35
C ALA A 311 9.83 14.60 -8.93
N LEU A 312 10.65 14.45 -7.91
CA LEU A 312 10.27 14.79 -6.53
C LEU A 312 10.04 16.29 -6.35
N GLN A 313 10.90 17.12 -6.93
CA GLN A 313 10.72 18.56 -6.90
C GLN A 313 9.42 19.00 -7.62
N GLU A 314 9.10 18.40 -8.76
CA GLU A 314 7.83 18.63 -9.44
C GLU A 314 6.64 18.22 -8.58
N ALA A 315 6.72 17.07 -7.92
CA ALA A 315 5.70 16.60 -6.97
C ALA A 315 5.53 17.57 -5.79
N ALA A 316 6.63 18.10 -5.25
CA ALA A 316 6.61 19.10 -4.17
C ALA A 316 5.90 20.38 -4.61
N VAL A 317 6.22 20.92 -5.79
CA VAL A 317 5.58 22.12 -6.36
C VAL A 317 4.08 21.89 -6.58
N ASN A 318 3.69 20.72 -7.05
CA ASN A 318 2.29 20.40 -7.29
C ASN A 318 1.50 20.18 -5.99
N LEU A 319 2.10 19.54 -5.00
CA LEU A 319 1.51 19.42 -3.67
C LEU A 319 1.32 20.80 -3.01
N GLU A 320 2.32 21.69 -3.12
CA GLU A 320 2.25 23.05 -2.58
C GLU A 320 1.08 23.86 -3.16
N LYS A 321 0.77 23.70 -4.46
CA LYS A 321 -0.43 24.32 -5.06
C LYS A 321 -1.71 23.83 -4.39
N VAL A 322 -1.81 22.55 -4.09
CA VAL A 322 -2.95 21.97 -3.38
C VAL A 322 -3.05 22.58 -1.99
N GLN A 323 -1.96 22.55 -1.23
CA GLN A 323 -1.90 23.06 0.15
C GLN A 323 -2.23 24.56 0.22
N THR A 324 -1.68 25.35 -0.71
CA THR A 324 -1.95 26.79 -0.80
C THR A 324 -3.44 27.08 -1.06
N THR A 325 -4.10 26.28 -1.90
CA THR A 325 -5.54 26.43 -2.14
C THR A 325 -6.35 26.12 -0.89
N PHE A 326 -6.04 25.07 -0.14
CA PHE A 326 -6.67 24.78 1.15
C PHE A 326 -6.48 25.93 2.13
N LYS A 327 -5.25 26.41 2.30
CA LYS A 327 -4.92 27.54 3.18
C LYS A 327 -5.71 28.80 2.83
N ASN A 328 -5.74 29.16 1.55
CA ASN A 328 -6.48 30.34 1.08
C ASN A 328 -7.99 30.20 1.32
N ALA A 329 -8.54 29.01 1.13
CA ALA A 329 -9.95 28.75 1.40
C ALA A 329 -10.28 28.87 2.90
N ARG A 330 -9.43 28.34 3.78
CA ARG A 330 -9.57 28.51 5.24
C ARG A 330 -9.52 29.98 5.65
N TYR A 331 -8.55 30.73 5.12
CA TYR A 331 -8.44 32.16 5.38
C TYR A 331 -9.69 32.93 4.92
N ARG A 332 -10.20 32.62 3.74
CA ARG A 332 -11.40 33.30 3.20
C ARG A 332 -12.68 32.96 3.97
N LEU A 333 -12.74 31.83 4.68
CA LEU A 333 -13.86 31.49 5.56
C LEU A 333 -14.08 32.51 6.68
N GLU A 334 -13.02 33.17 7.18
CA GLU A 334 -13.10 34.13 8.26
C GLU A 334 -13.91 35.37 7.89
N THR A 335 -13.93 35.72 6.58
CA THR A 335 -14.58 36.94 6.06
C THR A 335 -15.75 36.61 5.11
N ALA A 336 -16.10 35.36 4.93
CA ALA A 336 -17.15 34.90 4.04
C ALA A 336 -18.55 35.29 4.56
N VAL A 337 -19.47 35.62 3.64
CA VAL A 337 -20.88 35.74 3.98
C VAL A 337 -21.54 34.39 4.00
N ASP A 338 -22.66 34.24 4.71
CA ASP A 338 -23.27 32.92 4.89
C ASP A 338 -23.68 32.28 3.56
N THR A 339 -24.37 33.02 2.71
CA THR A 339 -24.82 32.55 1.38
C THR A 339 -24.88 33.69 0.35
N LEU A 340 -24.80 33.30 -0.93
CA LEU A 340 -24.97 34.17 -2.08
C LEU A 340 -26.02 33.58 -3.04
N PRO A 341 -26.71 34.44 -3.86
CA PRO A 341 -27.72 33.97 -4.81
C PRO A 341 -27.23 32.94 -5.82
N GLU A 342 -25.95 33.01 -6.21
CA GLU A 342 -25.29 32.13 -7.18
C GLU A 342 -24.76 30.84 -6.62
N ASP A 343 -24.89 30.57 -5.32
CA ASP A 343 -24.32 29.39 -4.66
C ASP A 343 -24.85 28.07 -5.26
N VAL A 344 -26.14 28.03 -5.61
CA VAL A 344 -26.76 26.84 -6.22
C VAL A 344 -26.10 26.47 -7.54
N GLU A 345 -25.82 27.45 -8.40
CA GLU A 345 -25.14 27.23 -9.69
C GLU A 345 -23.69 26.79 -9.48
N ARG A 346 -23.00 27.40 -8.51
CA ARG A 346 -21.61 27.04 -8.18
C ARG A 346 -21.49 25.62 -7.65
N LEU A 347 -22.34 25.25 -6.71
CA LEU A 347 -22.37 23.89 -6.15
C LEU A 347 -22.71 22.83 -7.21
N ALA A 348 -23.60 23.17 -8.18
CA ALA A 348 -23.89 22.30 -9.32
C ALA A 348 -22.66 22.07 -10.24
N LYS A 349 -21.82 23.09 -10.45
CA LYS A 349 -20.56 22.94 -11.19
C LYS A 349 -19.61 21.98 -10.49
N PHE A 350 -19.54 22.01 -9.16
CA PHE A 350 -18.67 21.08 -8.41
C PHE A 350 -19.15 19.62 -8.50
N ALA A 351 -20.47 19.42 -8.52
CA ALA A 351 -21.00 18.07 -8.74
C ALA A 351 -20.66 17.53 -10.14
N ALA A 352 -20.59 18.40 -11.16
CA ALA A 352 -20.15 18.01 -12.50
C ALA A 352 -18.68 17.59 -12.53
N ILE A 353 -17.80 18.31 -11.82
CA ILE A 353 -16.36 17.99 -11.72
C ILE A 353 -16.17 16.65 -11.00
N GLU A 354 -16.91 16.37 -9.93
CA GLU A 354 -16.87 15.08 -9.25
C GLU A 354 -17.27 13.94 -10.18
N SER A 355 -18.30 14.15 -11.01
CA SER A 355 -18.74 13.15 -12.00
C SER A 355 -17.67 12.88 -13.05
N GLU A 356 -16.93 13.90 -13.49
CA GLU A 356 -15.81 13.75 -14.42
C GLU A 356 -14.63 13.04 -13.74
N PHE A 357 -14.29 13.40 -12.51
CA PHE A 357 -13.29 12.68 -11.70
C PHE A 357 -13.63 11.19 -11.56
N GLN A 358 -14.88 10.86 -11.23
CA GLN A 358 -15.33 9.48 -11.13
C GLN A 358 -15.22 8.75 -12.48
N LYS A 359 -15.54 9.40 -13.59
CA LYS A 359 -15.41 8.82 -14.92
C LYS A 359 -13.97 8.45 -15.25
N GLU A 360 -13.02 9.35 -14.95
CA GLU A 360 -11.59 9.08 -15.17
C GLU A 360 -11.04 7.99 -14.24
N MET A 361 -11.43 8.03 -12.97
CA MET A 361 -11.00 7.01 -12.00
C MET A 361 -11.67 5.65 -12.22
N ASP A 362 -12.89 5.62 -12.75
CA ASP A 362 -13.59 4.38 -13.12
C ASP A 362 -12.89 3.65 -14.28
N ASP A 363 -12.08 4.34 -15.07
CA ASP A 363 -11.30 3.76 -16.14
C ASP A 363 -9.95 3.22 -15.63
N ASP A 364 -10.00 2.08 -14.97
CA ASP A 364 -8.82 1.35 -14.49
C ASP A 364 -8.01 2.15 -13.46
N PHE A 365 -8.70 2.85 -12.56
CA PHE A 365 -8.09 3.68 -11.50
C PHE A 365 -7.08 4.69 -12.06
N ASN A 366 -7.48 5.41 -13.11
CA ASN A 366 -6.59 6.34 -13.83
C ASN A 366 -6.25 7.57 -12.97
N ALA A 367 -5.35 7.37 -12.02
CA ALA A 367 -4.90 8.39 -11.08
C ALA A 367 -4.35 9.65 -11.80
N ALA A 368 -3.66 9.48 -12.94
CA ALA A 368 -3.09 10.60 -13.68
C ALA A 368 -4.17 11.51 -14.27
N ASN A 369 -5.21 10.93 -14.86
CA ASN A 369 -6.34 11.69 -15.39
C ASN A 369 -7.21 12.25 -14.25
N GLY A 370 -7.48 11.46 -13.21
CA GLY A 370 -8.19 11.91 -12.02
C GLY A 370 -7.51 13.13 -11.40
N MET A 371 -6.19 13.12 -11.26
CA MET A 371 -5.42 14.26 -10.77
C MET A 371 -5.51 15.48 -11.71
N THR A 372 -5.54 15.26 -13.02
CA THR A 372 -5.71 16.34 -14.01
C THR A 372 -7.07 17.06 -13.81
N VAL A 373 -8.14 16.31 -13.58
CA VAL A 373 -9.46 16.89 -13.26
C VAL A 373 -9.39 17.70 -11.97
N LEU A 374 -8.72 17.19 -10.94
CA LEU A 374 -8.56 17.92 -9.67
C LEU A 374 -7.75 19.22 -9.83
N TYR A 375 -6.72 19.23 -10.69
CA TYR A 375 -5.98 20.48 -10.97
C TYR A 375 -6.82 21.54 -11.69
N GLN A 376 -7.66 21.12 -12.64
CA GLN A 376 -8.60 22.02 -13.29
C GLN A 376 -9.58 22.61 -12.28
N TRP A 377 -10.08 21.79 -11.38
CA TRP A 377 -10.96 22.22 -10.31
C TRP A 377 -10.29 23.20 -9.34
N LEU A 378 -9.04 22.92 -8.91
CA LEU A 378 -8.27 23.84 -8.08
C LEU A 378 -8.08 25.21 -8.75
N LYS A 379 -7.87 25.24 -10.07
CA LYS A 379 -7.76 26.49 -10.81
C LYS A 379 -9.06 27.31 -10.75
N GLU A 380 -10.21 26.67 -10.97
CA GLU A 380 -11.52 27.32 -10.85
C GLU A 380 -11.77 27.80 -9.42
N TRP A 381 -11.38 27.00 -8.45
CA TRP A 381 -11.49 27.33 -7.05
C TRP A 381 -10.64 28.55 -6.68
N ASN A 382 -9.39 28.62 -7.10
CA ASN A 382 -8.55 29.80 -6.88
C ASN A 382 -9.15 31.07 -7.49
N VAL A 383 -9.75 31.00 -8.70
CA VAL A 383 -10.47 32.11 -9.29
C VAL A 383 -11.67 32.56 -8.42
N TYR A 384 -12.38 31.61 -7.81
CA TYR A 384 -13.45 31.94 -6.88
C TYR A 384 -12.94 32.61 -5.60
N LEU A 385 -11.82 32.15 -5.05
CA LEU A 385 -11.21 32.74 -3.85
C LEU A 385 -10.73 34.20 -4.04
N GLU A 386 -10.46 34.62 -5.27
CA GLU A 386 -10.07 36.01 -5.61
C GLU A 386 -11.25 36.96 -5.66
N GLN A 387 -12.51 36.51 -5.64
CA GLN A 387 -13.68 37.37 -5.69
C GLN A 387 -13.76 38.24 -4.43
N GLU A 388 -14.32 39.43 -4.58
CA GLU A 388 -14.48 40.38 -3.46
C GLU A 388 -15.30 39.77 -2.32
N VAL A 389 -16.39 39.09 -2.65
CA VAL A 389 -17.28 38.43 -1.70
C VAL A 389 -17.36 36.95 -2.04
N VAL A 390 -17.19 36.09 -1.03
CA VAL A 390 -17.32 34.63 -1.14
C VAL A 390 -18.32 34.11 -0.12
N SER A 391 -18.95 33.00 -0.43
CA SER A 391 -19.96 32.34 0.42
C SER A 391 -19.32 31.27 1.31
N LYS A 392 -19.68 31.28 2.59
CA LYS A 392 -19.30 30.25 3.56
C LYS A 392 -19.80 28.89 3.14
N ALA A 393 -21.08 28.80 2.72
CA ALA A 393 -21.67 27.54 2.26
C ALA A 393 -20.89 26.91 1.11
N VAL A 394 -20.43 27.72 0.12
CA VAL A 394 -19.63 27.22 -0.99
C VAL A 394 -18.23 26.80 -0.52
N LEU A 395 -17.57 27.60 0.32
CA LEU A 395 -16.22 27.28 0.80
C LEU A 395 -16.18 26.00 1.66
N GLU A 396 -17.16 25.81 2.53
CA GLU A 396 -17.28 24.59 3.35
C GLU A 396 -17.50 23.35 2.47
N ALA A 397 -18.40 23.45 1.49
CA ALA A 397 -18.64 22.35 0.54
C ALA A 397 -17.39 22.03 -0.30
N LEU A 398 -16.62 23.07 -0.73
CA LEU A 398 -15.36 22.89 -1.45
C LEU A 398 -14.30 22.18 -0.60
N LEU A 399 -14.10 22.64 0.62
CA LEU A 399 -13.13 22.05 1.55
C LEU A 399 -13.47 20.60 1.87
N GLU A 400 -14.73 20.30 2.15
CA GLU A 400 -15.20 18.93 2.39
C GLU A 400 -14.93 18.05 1.17
N LYS A 401 -15.34 18.49 -0.01
CA LYS A 401 -15.15 17.75 -1.25
C LYS A 401 -13.67 17.53 -1.58
N ALA A 402 -12.84 18.57 -1.44
CA ALA A 402 -11.41 18.47 -1.68
C ALA A 402 -10.73 17.49 -0.71
N THR A 403 -11.10 17.53 0.57
CA THR A 403 -10.60 16.56 1.57
C THR A 403 -10.91 15.12 1.15
N VAL A 404 -12.12 14.86 0.67
CA VAL A 404 -12.52 13.53 0.18
C VAL A 404 -11.72 13.14 -1.07
N LEU A 405 -11.70 13.97 -2.11
CA LEU A 405 -11.13 13.61 -3.41
C LEU A 405 -9.60 13.52 -3.36
N PHE A 406 -8.89 14.45 -2.72
CA PHE A 406 -7.45 14.34 -2.48
C PHE A 406 -7.12 13.23 -1.49
N GLY A 407 -8.01 12.96 -0.54
CA GLY A 407 -7.91 11.84 0.41
C GLY A 407 -7.87 10.47 -0.27
N ILE A 408 -8.45 10.30 -1.46
CA ILE A 408 -8.33 9.07 -2.28
C ILE A 408 -6.85 8.81 -2.63
N PHE A 409 -6.10 9.87 -2.92
CA PHE A 409 -4.65 9.79 -3.17
C PHE A 409 -3.82 9.77 -1.89
N GLY A 410 -4.46 9.80 -0.72
CA GLY A 410 -3.81 9.87 0.58
C GLY A 410 -3.19 11.24 0.89
N ILE A 411 -3.59 12.28 0.16
CA ILE A 411 -3.17 13.65 0.40
C ILE A 411 -4.09 14.26 1.45
N VAL A 412 -3.49 14.85 2.48
CA VAL A 412 -4.21 15.52 3.56
C VAL A 412 -3.84 17.00 3.61
N GLU A 413 -4.77 17.81 4.08
CA GLU A 413 -4.51 19.23 4.35
C GLU A 413 -3.41 19.35 5.40
N LYS A 414 -2.38 20.15 5.11
CA LYS A 414 -1.29 20.39 6.05
C LYS A 414 -1.81 21.30 7.16
N GLN A 415 -1.78 20.81 8.37
CA GLN A 415 -2.01 21.66 9.53
C GLN A 415 -0.80 22.57 9.68
N GLU A 416 -1.02 23.88 9.71
CA GLU A 416 0.07 24.82 10.05
C GLU A 416 0.53 24.52 11.46
N ALA A 417 1.80 24.18 11.61
CA ALA A 417 2.41 24.14 12.91
C ALA A 417 2.32 25.57 13.50
N LEU A 418 1.78 25.69 14.70
CA LEU A 418 1.76 26.98 15.42
C LEU A 418 3.17 27.56 15.44
N LEU A 419 3.29 28.85 15.11
CA LEU A 419 4.55 29.58 15.29
C LEU A 419 4.92 29.59 16.78
N ASP A 420 6.20 29.68 17.10
CA ASP A 420 6.66 29.70 18.49
C ASP A 420 6.04 30.85 19.28
N ASP A 421 5.80 31.99 18.63
CA ASP A 421 5.10 33.15 19.22
C ASP A 421 3.62 32.82 19.51
N ASP A 422 2.93 32.11 18.64
CA ASP A 422 1.54 31.69 18.86
C ASP A 422 1.43 30.66 20.00
N ILE A 423 2.40 29.74 20.07
CA ILE A 423 2.50 28.78 21.17
C ILE A 423 2.71 29.54 22.49
N GLN A 424 3.61 30.52 22.50
CA GLN A 424 3.86 31.33 23.70
C GLN A 424 2.61 32.15 24.09
N ALA A 425 1.90 32.75 23.15
CA ALA A 425 0.65 33.48 23.40
C ALA A 425 -0.43 32.56 24.01
N LEU A 426 -0.59 31.32 23.51
CA LEU A 426 -1.51 30.34 24.09
C LEU A 426 -1.08 29.87 25.49
N ILE A 427 0.21 29.75 25.76
CA ILE A 427 0.73 29.42 27.08
C ILE A 427 0.44 30.56 28.05
N ASP A 428 0.63 31.80 27.65
CA ASP A 428 0.35 33.01 28.48
C ASP A 428 -1.16 33.12 28.74
N GLU A 429 -2.03 32.89 27.74
CA GLU A 429 -3.48 32.85 27.92
C GLU A 429 -3.90 31.73 28.89
N ARG A 430 -3.29 30.54 28.79
CA ARG A 430 -3.53 29.43 29.72
C ARG A 430 -3.17 29.81 31.15
N LEU A 431 -2.06 30.49 31.34
CA LEU A 431 -1.63 30.96 32.65
C LEU A 431 -2.62 32.00 33.25
N GLU A 432 -3.10 32.93 32.44
CA GLU A 432 -4.11 33.91 32.86
C GLU A 432 -5.46 33.23 33.16
N ALA A 433 -5.89 32.26 32.37
CA ALA A 433 -7.08 31.46 32.64
C ALA A 433 -6.98 30.72 33.98
N ARG A 434 -5.81 30.16 34.31
CA ARG A 434 -5.56 29.51 35.63
C ARG A 434 -5.60 30.48 36.75
N LYS A 435 -5.01 31.68 36.62
CA LYS A 435 -5.08 32.75 37.66
C LYS A 435 -6.52 33.21 37.88
N ALA A 436 -7.30 33.28 36.84
CA ALA A 436 -8.72 33.62 36.88
C ALA A 436 -9.62 32.47 37.36
N LYS A 437 -9.05 31.30 37.67
CA LYS A 437 -9.76 30.04 38.02
C LYS A 437 -10.70 29.53 36.92
N ASN A 438 -10.44 29.91 35.68
CA ASN A 438 -11.13 29.36 34.50
C ASN A 438 -10.40 28.08 34.02
N PHE A 439 -10.61 27.01 34.76
CA PHE A 439 -9.93 25.73 34.48
C PHE A 439 -10.37 25.11 33.17
N ALA A 440 -11.64 25.31 32.76
CA ALA A 440 -12.13 24.82 31.48
C ALA A 440 -11.34 25.35 30.29
N ARG A 441 -11.09 26.69 30.26
CA ARG A 441 -10.27 27.30 29.20
C ARG A 441 -8.81 26.87 29.27
N SER A 442 -8.27 26.71 30.45
CA SER A 442 -6.89 26.22 30.62
C SER A 442 -6.70 24.80 30.11
N ASP A 443 -7.69 23.93 30.30
CA ASP A 443 -7.65 22.56 29.82
C ASP A 443 -7.87 22.51 28.29
N GLU A 444 -8.77 23.31 27.74
CA GLU A 444 -8.98 23.46 26.30
C GLU A 444 -7.68 23.86 25.57
N ILE A 445 -6.96 24.85 26.09
CA ILE A 445 -5.68 25.29 25.51
C ILE A 445 -4.63 24.19 25.60
N ARG A 446 -4.57 23.47 26.70
CA ARG A 446 -3.64 22.33 26.84
C ARG A 446 -3.91 21.25 25.83
N ASP A 447 -5.18 20.90 25.63
CA ASP A 447 -5.58 19.85 24.69
C ASP A 447 -5.35 20.30 23.25
N LEU A 448 -5.62 21.57 22.90
CA LEU A 448 -5.29 22.16 21.61
C LEU A 448 -3.79 22.08 21.31
N LEU A 449 -2.93 22.47 22.26
CA LEU A 449 -1.48 22.40 22.07
C LEU A 449 -0.99 20.95 21.94
N LYS A 450 -1.59 20.02 22.69
CA LYS A 450 -1.28 18.60 22.61
C LYS A 450 -1.67 18.02 21.24
N GLU A 451 -2.82 18.38 20.68
CA GLU A 451 -3.24 17.99 19.33
C GLU A 451 -2.27 18.50 18.25
N GLN A 452 -1.58 19.60 18.50
CA GLN A 452 -0.54 20.17 17.65
C GLN A 452 0.87 19.58 17.93
N GLY A 453 0.97 18.51 18.71
CA GLY A 453 2.24 17.89 19.05
C GLY A 453 3.10 18.74 19.99
N ILE A 454 2.49 19.64 20.76
CA ILE A 454 3.19 20.49 21.75
C ILE A 454 2.97 19.92 23.15
N VAL A 455 4.05 19.51 23.79
CA VAL A 455 4.04 19.02 25.17
C VAL A 455 4.41 20.17 26.12
N LEU A 456 3.55 20.42 27.11
CA LEU A 456 3.78 21.42 28.15
C LEU A 456 4.33 20.77 29.42
N GLU A 457 5.34 21.39 30.02
CA GLU A 457 5.91 21.03 31.32
C GLU A 457 5.77 22.23 32.27
N ASP A 458 4.89 22.13 33.28
CA ASP A 458 4.72 23.14 34.28
C ASP A 458 5.87 23.03 35.32
N THR A 459 6.71 24.06 35.43
CA THR A 459 7.81 24.15 36.39
C THR A 459 7.57 25.29 37.37
N PRO A 460 8.27 25.32 38.55
CA PRO A 460 8.18 26.45 39.46
C PRO A 460 8.58 27.80 38.87
N GLN A 461 9.34 27.80 37.75
CA GLN A 461 9.81 28.99 37.06
C GLN A 461 8.91 29.38 35.86
N GLY A 462 7.85 28.61 35.57
CA GLY A 462 6.93 28.81 34.46
C GLY A 462 6.66 27.56 33.67
N THR A 463 5.82 27.66 32.63
CA THR A 463 5.54 26.56 31.70
C THR A 463 6.61 26.52 30.62
N ARG A 464 7.28 25.38 30.49
CA ARG A 464 8.15 25.06 29.35
C ARG A 464 7.38 24.22 28.33
N TRP A 465 7.80 24.26 27.07
CA TRP A 465 7.20 23.46 26.04
C TRP A 465 8.25 22.87 25.09
N ARG A 466 7.90 21.78 24.45
CA ARG A 466 8.67 21.15 23.38
C ARG A 466 7.74 20.56 22.34
N ARG A 467 8.19 20.47 21.09
CA ARG A 467 7.48 19.70 20.05
C ARG A 467 7.78 18.22 20.27
N GLU A 468 6.75 17.36 20.19
CA GLU A 468 6.95 15.93 20.02
C GLU A 468 7.52 15.67 18.63
N ALA A 469 8.59 14.84 18.55
CA ALA A 469 9.24 14.48 17.32
C ALA A 469 8.45 13.41 16.57
#